data_2355550598d89b828bd99e30d4ffd913
#
_entry.id   2355550598d89b828bd99e30d4ffd913
#
_cell.length_a   1.000
_cell.length_b   1.000
_cell.length_c   1.000
_cell.angle_alpha   90.00
_cell.angle_beta   90.00
_cell.angle_gamma   90.00
#
_symmetry.space_group_name_H-M   'P 1'
#
loop_
_entity.id
_entity.type
_entity.pdbx_description
1 polymer ?
#
loop_
_entity_poly.entity_id
_entity_poly.type
_entity_poly.pdbx_seq_one_letter_code
_entity_poly.pdbx_strand_id
1 'polypeptide(L)'
;MGFHILHNKEPHFLAIISINKQFLQLVQGKIVMYNNSRACCFGSSLQRKVCAIRARGGIPPTTIYNIIKERLYMKAFMDKDFLLETPTAQHLYHDYSAKLPIVDYHCHIPPQEIYEDRRFENIAQVWLGGHQVLADGSDYYFGDHYKWRVMRSNGVPEEYITGDKPDRERFQKFAESLEMAIGNPMYTWCHLELKKYFGYEGVLNGETAEEVWNLCN
;
A
#
# COMPACT_ATOMS: atom_id res chain seq x y z
N MET A 1 -9.46 13.66 -17.35
CA MET A 1 -10.39 13.33 -16.26
C MET A 1 -10.04 14.20 -15.09
N GLY A 2 -10.93 15.10 -14.69
CA GLY A 2 -10.71 15.95 -13.53
C GLY A 2 -11.49 15.40 -12.34
N PHE A 3 -10.81 15.15 -11.23
CA PHE A 3 -11.44 14.85 -9.95
C PHE A 3 -11.58 16.17 -9.19
N HIS A 4 -12.79 16.55 -8.81
CA HIS A 4 -12.99 17.63 -7.85
C HIS A 4 -13.47 17.01 -6.54
N ILE A 5 -12.60 17.08 -5.52
CA ILE A 5 -12.96 16.76 -4.15
C ILE A 5 -13.29 18.08 -3.45
N LEU A 6 -14.53 18.25 -3.07
CA LEU A 6 -14.96 19.36 -2.22
C LEU A 6 -14.97 18.87 -0.77
N HIS A 7 -14.03 19.35 0.03
CA HIS A 7 -13.98 19.14 1.47
C HIS A 7 -14.98 20.09 2.15
N ASN A 8 -16.02 19.54 2.78
CA ASN A 8 -16.82 20.27 3.74
C ASN A 8 -16.77 19.57 5.09
N LYS A 9 -16.70 20.33 6.18
CA LYS A 9 -16.41 19.91 7.57
C LYS A 9 -17.54 19.15 8.28
N GLU A 10 -18.41 18.46 7.56
CA GLU A 10 -19.48 17.63 8.13
C GLU A 10 -19.34 16.18 7.64
N PRO A 11 -19.78 15.15 8.40
CA PRO A 11 -19.46 13.73 8.18
C PRO A 11 -20.24 13.09 7.03
N HIS A 12 -20.53 13.81 5.98
CA HIS A 12 -21.20 13.28 4.79
C HIS A 12 -20.28 13.42 3.58
N PHE A 13 -19.68 12.31 3.19
CA PHE A 13 -18.84 12.23 1.99
C PHE A 13 -19.70 12.50 0.76
N LEU A 14 -19.42 13.59 0.03
CA LEU A 14 -19.98 13.88 -1.28
C LEU A 14 -18.89 13.63 -2.32
N ALA A 15 -18.97 12.53 -3.07
CA ALA A 15 -18.12 12.28 -4.22
C ALA A 15 -18.91 12.54 -5.50
N ILE A 16 -18.44 13.48 -6.33
CA ILE A 16 -19.01 13.74 -7.66
C ILE A 16 -18.05 13.16 -8.68
N ILE A 17 -18.47 12.11 -9.37
CA ILE A 17 -17.72 11.52 -10.49
C ILE A 17 -18.39 11.95 -11.78
N SER A 18 -17.70 12.76 -12.59
CA SER A 18 -18.15 13.12 -13.92
C SER A 18 -17.63 12.14 -14.95
N ILE A 19 -18.54 11.41 -15.58
CA ILE A 19 -18.23 10.51 -16.69
C ILE A 19 -19.05 10.98 -17.89
N ASN A 20 -18.42 11.69 -18.82
CA ASN A 20 -19.05 12.10 -20.11
C ASN A 20 -20.45 12.70 -19.97
N LYS A 21 -20.60 13.83 -19.26
CA LYS A 21 -21.87 14.56 -19.05
C LYS A 21 -22.94 13.82 -18.22
N GLN A 22 -22.60 12.72 -17.57
CA GLN A 22 -23.44 12.12 -16.53
C GLN A 22 -22.79 12.36 -15.18
N PHE A 23 -23.58 12.80 -14.20
CA PHE A 23 -23.13 13.05 -12.83
C PHE A 23 -23.63 11.92 -11.94
N LEU A 24 -22.70 11.27 -11.24
CA LEU A 24 -23.01 10.33 -10.18
C LEU A 24 -22.78 11.05 -8.86
N GLN A 25 -23.83 11.24 -8.09
CA GLN A 25 -23.75 11.90 -6.79
C GLN A 25 -24.09 10.91 -5.68
N LEU A 26 -23.19 10.81 -4.72
CA LEU A 26 -23.41 10.01 -3.52
C LEU A 26 -23.90 10.94 -2.41
N VAL A 27 -25.15 10.81 -2.02
CA VAL A 27 -25.76 11.58 -0.95
C VAL A 27 -26.29 10.61 0.10
N GLN A 28 -25.81 10.72 1.33
CA GLN A 28 -26.25 9.88 2.47
C GLN A 28 -26.18 8.36 2.18
N GLY A 29 -25.12 7.89 1.53
CA GLY A 29 -24.97 6.48 1.20
C GLY A 29 -25.87 5.97 0.06
N LYS A 30 -26.60 6.86 -0.63
CA LYS A 30 -27.40 6.51 -1.81
C LYS A 30 -26.77 7.07 -3.08
N ILE A 31 -26.71 6.26 -4.11
CA ILE A 31 -26.22 6.67 -5.44
C ILE A 31 -27.40 7.26 -6.21
N VAL A 32 -27.32 8.55 -6.55
CA VAL A 32 -28.31 9.23 -7.40
C VAL A 32 -27.68 9.47 -8.77
N MET A 33 -28.30 8.93 -9.81
CA MET A 33 -27.88 9.13 -11.20
C MET A 33 -28.73 10.21 -11.86
N TYR A 34 -28.08 11.26 -12.36
CA TYR A 34 -28.71 12.29 -13.19
C TYR A 34 -28.47 11.98 -14.66
N ASN A 35 -29.53 11.85 -15.43
CA ASN A 35 -29.50 11.52 -16.83
C ASN A 35 -29.71 12.77 -17.69
N ASN A 36 -28.71 13.14 -18.49
CA ASN A 36 -28.93 14.09 -19.58
C ASN A 36 -28.96 13.30 -20.90
N SER A 37 -30.13 13.19 -21.48
CA SER A 37 -30.43 12.40 -22.68
C SER A 37 -29.69 12.95 -23.90
N ARG A 38 -28.79 12.18 -24.42
CA ARG A 38 -28.12 12.10 -25.73
C ARG A 38 -26.59 12.07 -25.61
N ALA A 39 -26.02 10.89 -25.42
CA ALA A 39 -24.67 10.60 -25.87
C ALA A 39 -24.49 9.08 -26.02
N CYS A 40 -24.38 8.64 -27.26
CA CYS A 40 -23.94 7.28 -27.60
C CYS A 40 -22.42 7.14 -27.53
N CYS A 41 -21.99 6.09 -26.85
CA CYS A 41 -20.97 5.11 -27.18
C CYS A 41 -19.65 5.56 -27.84
N PHE A 42 -18.68 5.99 -27.04
CA PHE A 42 -17.26 5.66 -27.24
C PHE A 42 -16.59 5.72 -25.86
N GLY A 43 -16.26 4.56 -25.27
CA GLY A 43 -15.68 4.49 -23.96
C GLY A 43 -15.13 3.10 -23.62
N SER A 44 -14.50 2.97 -22.46
CA SER A 44 -13.84 1.78 -21.94
C SER A 44 -14.72 0.51 -21.97
N SER A 45 -14.13 -0.67 -21.80
CA SER A 45 -14.84 -1.97 -21.84
C SER A 45 -16.00 -2.04 -20.83
N LEU A 46 -15.96 -1.24 -19.76
CA LEU A 46 -17.02 -1.13 -18.75
C LEU A 46 -18.23 -0.35 -19.28
N GLN A 47 -18.01 0.76 -19.99
CA GLN A 47 -19.06 1.56 -20.62
C GLN A 47 -19.80 0.76 -21.68
N ARG A 48 -19.09 -0.06 -22.47
CA ARG A 48 -19.69 -0.97 -23.45
C ARG A 48 -20.59 -2.04 -22.80
N LYS A 49 -20.20 -2.58 -21.65
CA LYS A 49 -21.01 -3.56 -20.91
C LYS A 49 -22.26 -2.92 -20.31
N VAL A 50 -22.17 -1.73 -19.75
CA VAL A 50 -23.33 -0.99 -19.19
C VAL A 50 -24.32 -0.58 -20.32
N CYS A 51 -23.83 -0.13 -21.49
CA CYS A 51 -24.66 0.17 -22.64
C CYS A 51 -25.31 -1.10 -23.24
N ALA A 52 -24.59 -2.22 -23.36
CA ALA A 52 -25.14 -3.48 -23.85
C ALA A 52 -26.23 -4.07 -22.94
N ILE A 53 -26.12 -3.84 -21.65
CA ILE A 53 -27.09 -4.25 -20.64
C ILE A 53 -28.40 -3.42 -20.78
N ARG A 54 -28.26 -2.11 -21.07
CA ARG A 54 -29.41 -1.22 -21.27
C ARG A 54 -30.22 -1.52 -22.55
N ALA A 55 -29.56 -2.03 -23.57
CA ALA A 55 -30.18 -2.34 -24.85
C ALA A 55 -31.01 -3.67 -24.89
N ARG A 56 -30.85 -4.52 -23.84
CA ARG A 56 -31.49 -5.85 -23.77
C ARG A 56 -32.62 -6.01 -22.77
N GLY A 57 -33.31 -4.89 -22.38
CA GLY A 57 -34.44 -4.96 -21.46
C GLY A 57 -34.00 -4.86 -19.99
N GLY A 58 -34.49 -3.84 -19.36
CA GLY A 58 -34.22 -3.30 -18.04
C GLY A 58 -33.66 -4.27 -17.00
N ILE A 59 -32.41 -4.07 -16.65
CA ILE A 59 -31.85 -4.64 -15.43
C ILE A 59 -32.42 -3.89 -14.25
N PRO A 60 -32.91 -4.58 -13.22
CA PRO A 60 -33.36 -3.93 -12.00
C PRO A 60 -32.29 -3.02 -11.41
N PRO A 61 -32.67 -1.83 -10.92
CA PRO A 61 -31.71 -0.90 -10.27
C PRO A 61 -30.85 -1.56 -9.18
N THR A 62 -31.40 -2.57 -8.50
CA THR A 62 -30.71 -3.40 -7.51
C THR A 62 -29.53 -4.21 -8.09
N THR A 63 -29.66 -4.72 -9.32
CA THR A 63 -28.59 -5.46 -9.98
C THR A 63 -27.47 -4.52 -10.42
N ILE A 64 -27.79 -3.34 -10.94
CA ILE A 64 -26.80 -2.30 -11.26
C ILE A 64 -26.10 -1.83 -9.99
N TYR A 65 -26.84 -1.61 -8.91
CA TYR A 65 -26.27 -1.25 -7.61
C TYR A 65 -25.31 -2.32 -7.09
N ASN A 66 -25.67 -3.59 -7.17
CA ASN A 66 -24.81 -4.69 -6.72
C ASN A 66 -23.55 -4.82 -7.59
N ILE A 67 -23.65 -4.70 -8.91
CA ILE A 67 -22.48 -4.69 -9.80
C ILE A 67 -21.56 -3.50 -9.53
N ILE A 68 -22.11 -2.33 -9.26
CA ILE A 68 -21.33 -1.13 -8.89
C ILE A 68 -20.75 -1.31 -7.50
N LYS A 69 -21.51 -1.82 -6.53
CA LYS A 69 -21.05 -2.10 -5.18
C LYS A 69 -19.92 -3.11 -5.15
N GLU A 70 -20.01 -4.20 -5.89
CA GLU A 70 -18.94 -5.21 -6.01
C GLU A 70 -17.68 -4.66 -6.67
N ARG A 71 -17.81 -3.67 -7.58
CA ARG A 71 -16.66 -3.04 -8.26
C ARG A 71 -16.13 -1.78 -7.58
N LEU A 72 -16.95 -1.08 -6.78
CA LEU A 72 -16.54 0.04 -5.94
C LEU A 72 -16.12 -0.42 -4.53
N TYR A 73 -16.31 -1.70 -4.21
CA TYR A 73 -15.71 -2.27 -3.01
C TYR A 73 -14.20 -2.36 -3.25
N MET A 74 -13.53 -1.28 -2.87
CA MET A 74 -12.07 -1.27 -2.87
C MET A 74 -11.62 -2.29 -1.84
N LYS A 75 -10.91 -3.32 -2.32
CA LYS A 75 -10.24 -4.29 -1.47
C LYS A 75 -9.36 -3.52 -0.48
N ALA A 76 -9.43 -3.86 0.78
CA ALA A 76 -8.56 -3.24 1.78
C ALA A 76 -7.10 -3.48 1.41
N PHE A 77 -6.27 -2.47 1.61
CA PHE A 77 -4.83 -2.62 1.43
C PHE A 77 -4.33 -3.74 2.34
N MET A 78 -3.70 -4.74 1.75
CA MET A 78 -3.16 -5.92 2.46
C MET A 78 -4.20 -6.69 3.26
N ASP A 79 -5.36 -6.99 2.68
CA ASP A 79 -6.32 -7.92 3.26
C ASP A 79 -5.76 -9.37 3.30
N LYS A 80 -6.55 -10.30 3.85
CA LYS A 80 -6.15 -11.71 3.94
C LYS A 80 -5.86 -12.38 2.60
N ASP A 81 -6.40 -11.83 1.51
CA ASP A 81 -6.24 -12.33 0.14
C ASP A 81 -5.34 -11.41 -0.70
N PHE A 82 -4.46 -10.64 -0.05
CA PHE A 82 -3.51 -9.78 -0.73
C PHE A 82 -2.64 -10.59 -1.70
N LEU A 83 -2.55 -10.16 -2.96
CA LEU A 83 -1.93 -10.86 -4.10
C LEU A 83 -2.62 -12.17 -4.54
N LEU A 84 -3.65 -12.64 -3.85
CA LEU A 84 -4.38 -13.84 -4.21
C LEU A 84 -5.60 -13.47 -5.09
N GLU A 85 -5.34 -13.25 -6.37
CA GLU A 85 -6.31 -12.68 -7.32
C GLU A 85 -7.39 -13.68 -7.79
N THR A 86 -7.17 -14.98 -7.60
CA THR A 86 -8.10 -16.01 -8.07
C THR A 86 -8.55 -16.93 -6.94
N PRO A 87 -9.76 -17.52 -7.03
CA PRO A 87 -10.21 -18.51 -6.05
C PRO A 87 -9.24 -19.70 -5.92
N THR A 88 -8.58 -20.10 -7.02
CA THR A 88 -7.57 -21.16 -6.99
C THR A 88 -6.34 -20.74 -6.18
N ALA A 89 -5.85 -19.51 -6.36
CA ALA A 89 -4.73 -19.00 -5.58
C ALA A 89 -5.06 -18.93 -4.08
N GLN A 90 -6.27 -18.44 -3.73
CA GLN A 90 -6.76 -18.40 -2.35
C GLN A 90 -6.84 -19.81 -1.74
N HIS A 91 -7.42 -20.76 -2.46
CA HIS A 91 -7.51 -22.16 -2.02
C HIS A 91 -6.11 -22.76 -1.79
N LEU A 92 -5.21 -22.65 -2.76
CA LEU A 92 -3.87 -23.22 -2.64
C LEU A 92 -3.07 -22.58 -1.49
N TYR A 93 -3.22 -21.29 -1.29
CA TYR A 93 -2.53 -20.62 -0.20
C TYR A 93 -3.13 -20.99 1.17
N HIS A 94 -4.43 -20.73 1.39
CA HIS A 94 -5.02 -20.87 2.72
C HIS A 94 -5.13 -22.32 3.19
N ASP A 95 -5.40 -23.24 2.27
CA ASP A 95 -5.64 -24.64 2.64
C ASP A 95 -4.34 -25.44 2.72
N TYR A 96 -3.30 -25.03 1.99
CA TYR A 96 -2.03 -25.77 1.91
C TYR A 96 -0.84 -24.91 2.33
N SER A 97 -0.44 -23.90 1.55
CA SER A 97 0.84 -23.24 1.68
C SER A 97 1.02 -22.46 2.99
N ALA A 98 -0.04 -21.80 3.48
CA ALA A 98 0.03 -21.01 4.71
C ALA A 98 0.39 -21.83 5.97
N LYS A 99 0.22 -23.15 5.90
CA LYS A 99 0.48 -24.09 7.02
C LYS A 99 1.84 -24.76 6.94
N LEU A 100 2.57 -24.56 5.82
CA LEU A 100 3.88 -25.18 5.63
C LEU A 100 4.96 -24.38 6.38
N PRO A 101 6.00 -25.08 6.88
CA PRO A 101 7.14 -24.39 7.43
C PRO A 101 7.88 -23.60 6.34
N ILE A 102 8.38 -22.41 6.72
CA ILE A 102 9.21 -21.60 5.84
C ILE A 102 10.66 -22.03 6.02
N VAL A 103 11.34 -22.32 4.90
CA VAL A 103 12.81 -22.51 4.85
C VAL A 103 13.38 -21.29 4.14
N ASP A 104 13.87 -20.34 4.93
CA ASP A 104 14.50 -19.13 4.41
C ASP A 104 16.01 -19.35 4.29
N TYR A 105 16.49 -19.48 3.07
CA TYR A 105 17.92 -19.68 2.75
C TYR A 105 18.63 -18.38 2.32
N HIS A 106 17.90 -17.28 2.23
CA HIS A 106 18.42 -15.97 1.84
C HIS A 106 17.81 -14.86 2.70
N CYS A 107 18.65 -14.21 3.48
CA CYS A 107 18.23 -13.19 4.45
C CYS A 107 19.25 -12.04 4.45
N HIS A 108 18.79 -10.83 4.75
CA HIS A 108 19.65 -9.65 4.89
C HIS A 108 20.02 -9.32 6.33
N ILE A 109 19.55 -10.13 7.29
CA ILE A 109 20.02 -10.10 8.67
C ILE A 109 21.19 -11.08 8.79
N PRO A 110 22.35 -10.67 9.33
CA PRO A 110 23.48 -11.57 9.53
C PRO A 110 23.07 -12.82 10.32
N PRO A 111 23.46 -14.03 9.89
CA PRO A 111 23.10 -15.27 10.58
C PRO A 111 23.54 -15.31 12.04
N GLN A 112 24.63 -14.64 12.38
CA GLN A 112 25.10 -14.52 13.75
C GLN A 112 24.12 -13.77 14.63
N GLU A 113 23.52 -12.67 14.14
CA GLU A 113 22.52 -11.90 14.88
C GLU A 113 21.26 -12.71 15.15
N ILE A 114 20.87 -13.58 14.20
CA ILE A 114 19.75 -14.51 14.38
C ILE A 114 20.10 -15.55 15.44
N TYR A 115 21.33 -16.13 15.38
CA TYR A 115 21.79 -17.13 16.34
C TYR A 115 21.91 -16.59 17.77
N GLU A 116 22.36 -15.34 17.91
CA GLU A 116 22.54 -14.66 19.19
C GLU A 116 21.25 -14.05 19.75
N ASP A 117 20.14 -14.16 19.02
CA ASP A 117 18.84 -13.54 19.34
C ASP A 117 18.99 -12.04 19.63
N ARG A 118 19.71 -11.36 18.75
CA ARG A 118 20.01 -9.93 18.91
C ARG A 118 18.72 -9.12 19.04
N ARG A 119 18.65 -8.29 20.07
CA ARG A 119 17.60 -7.29 20.24
C ARG A 119 18.04 -5.99 19.59
N PHE A 120 17.21 -5.50 18.69
CA PHE A 120 17.38 -4.18 18.08
C PHE A 120 16.75 -3.12 18.96
N GLU A 121 17.36 -1.96 19.00
CA GLU A 121 16.85 -0.84 19.80
C GLU A 121 15.65 -0.15 19.14
N ASN A 122 15.57 -0.21 17.82
CA ASN A 122 14.52 0.44 17.03
C ASN A 122 14.39 -0.15 15.63
N ILE A 123 13.29 0.18 14.97
CA ILE A 123 12.99 -0.31 13.61
C ILE A 123 14.00 0.14 12.56
N ALA A 124 14.65 1.30 12.73
CA ALA A 124 15.65 1.76 11.77
C ALA A 124 16.89 0.86 11.79
N GLN A 125 17.29 0.34 12.94
CA GLN A 125 18.39 -0.63 13.02
C GLN A 125 18.06 -1.92 12.26
N VAL A 126 16.82 -2.40 12.33
CA VAL A 126 16.38 -3.59 11.58
C VAL A 126 16.33 -3.31 10.09
N TRP A 127 15.73 -2.19 9.69
CA TRP A 127 15.45 -1.92 8.29
C TRP A 127 16.59 -1.27 7.54
N LEU A 128 17.29 -0.34 8.18
CA LEU A 128 18.34 0.45 7.53
C LEU A 128 19.74 0.02 7.96
N GLY A 129 19.80 -0.78 9.04
CA GLY A 129 21.09 -1.19 9.58
C GLY A 129 21.95 -0.03 10.06
N GLY A 130 23.24 -0.20 9.97
CA GLY A 130 24.19 0.76 10.47
C GLY A 130 25.57 0.63 9.81
N HIS A 131 26.51 1.24 10.47
CA HIS A 131 27.90 1.28 10.12
C HIS A 131 28.75 1.00 11.36
N GLN A 132 29.84 0.30 11.18
CA GLN A 132 30.85 0.12 12.22
C GLN A 132 32.26 0.18 11.62
N VAL A 133 33.21 0.66 12.38
CA VAL A 133 34.62 0.61 12.03
C VAL A 133 35.19 -0.70 12.58
N LEU A 134 35.74 -1.52 11.69
CA LEU A 134 36.37 -2.79 12.07
C LEU A 134 37.75 -2.58 12.75
N ALA A 135 38.27 -3.63 13.33
CA ALA A 135 39.56 -3.57 14.05
C ALA A 135 40.75 -3.18 13.17
N ASP A 136 40.66 -3.41 11.86
CA ASP A 136 41.64 -3.01 10.86
C ASP A 136 41.47 -1.57 10.37
N GLY A 137 40.49 -0.82 10.90
CA GLY A 137 40.18 0.53 10.53
C GLY A 137 39.31 0.68 9.26
N SER A 138 38.87 -0.43 8.68
CA SER A 138 37.94 -0.39 7.55
C SER A 138 36.50 -0.18 7.98
N ASP A 139 35.71 0.46 7.11
CA ASP A 139 34.28 0.66 7.33
C ASP A 139 33.49 -0.58 6.91
N TYR A 140 32.60 -1.03 7.78
CA TYR A 140 31.66 -2.10 7.50
C TYR A 140 30.23 -1.58 7.59
N TYR A 141 29.49 -1.65 6.47
CA TYR A 141 28.11 -1.27 6.37
C TYR A 141 27.23 -2.53 6.36
N PHE A 142 26.22 -2.56 7.21
CA PHE A 142 25.29 -3.69 7.31
C PHE A 142 23.86 -3.17 7.30
N GLY A 143 22.97 -3.87 6.62
CA GLY A 143 21.56 -3.53 6.50
C GLY A 143 21.01 -3.86 5.13
N ASP A 144 19.74 -3.51 4.92
CA ASP A 144 19.05 -3.78 3.67
C ASP A 144 19.41 -2.74 2.59
N HIS A 145 20.34 -3.11 1.73
CA HIS A 145 20.78 -2.26 0.62
C HIS A 145 19.68 -1.96 -0.41
N TYR A 146 18.57 -2.70 -0.44
CA TYR A 146 17.41 -2.37 -1.26
C TYR A 146 16.67 -1.15 -0.71
N LYS A 147 16.50 -1.05 0.61
CA LYS A 147 15.96 0.14 1.27
C LYS A 147 16.85 1.36 1.02
N TRP A 148 18.18 1.19 1.11
CA TRP A 148 19.13 2.26 0.77
C TRP A 148 18.98 2.75 -0.68
N ARG A 149 18.75 1.82 -1.62
CA ARG A 149 18.52 2.20 -3.03
C ARG A 149 17.25 3.00 -3.21
N VAL A 150 16.16 2.67 -2.50
CA VAL A 150 14.93 3.47 -2.53
C VAL A 150 15.22 4.89 -2.05
N MET A 151 15.94 5.05 -0.93
CA MET A 151 16.32 6.37 -0.42
C MET A 151 17.18 7.15 -1.42
N ARG A 152 18.22 6.53 -1.97
CA ARG A 152 19.11 7.16 -2.98
C ARG A 152 18.35 7.57 -4.24
N SER A 153 17.44 6.73 -4.70
CA SER A 153 16.60 7.02 -5.88
C SER A 153 15.70 8.23 -5.68
N ASN A 154 15.38 8.55 -4.43
CA ASN A 154 14.60 9.73 -4.04
C ASN A 154 15.46 10.91 -3.61
N GLY A 155 16.79 10.86 -3.85
CA GLY A 155 17.69 11.97 -3.59
C GLY A 155 17.98 12.24 -2.12
N VAL A 156 17.78 11.24 -1.25
CA VAL A 156 18.13 11.36 0.17
C VAL A 156 19.66 11.43 0.30
N PRO A 157 20.21 12.41 1.05
CA PRO A 157 21.64 12.51 1.30
C PRO A 157 22.20 11.27 2.00
N GLU A 158 23.43 10.87 1.65
CA GLU A 158 24.03 9.64 2.15
C GLU A 158 24.20 9.60 3.68
N GLU A 159 24.33 10.76 4.32
CA GLU A 159 24.40 10.88 5.78
C GLU A 159 23.18 10.30 6.51
N TYR A 160 21.99 10.24 5.85
CA TYR A 160 20.78 9.62 6.37
C TYR A 160 20.65 8.13 5.99
N ILE A 161 21.49 7.64 5.07
CA ILE A 161 21.38 6.27 4.55
C ILE A 161 22.36 5.36 5.26
N THR A 162 23.65 5.62 5.08
CA THR A 162 24.74 4.84 5.68
C THR A 162 25.64 5.68 6.60
N GLY A 163 25.37 6.98 6.74
CA GLY A 163 26.09 7.87 7.61
C GLY A 163 25.60 7.83 9.06
N ASP A 164 25.93 8.87 9.80
CA ASP A 164 25.84 8.95 11.26
C ASP A 164 24.63 9.74 11.79
N LYS A 165 23.67 10.05 10.93
CA LYS A 165 22.44 10.70 11.37
C LYS A 165 21.67 9.82 12.36
N PRO A 166 20.96 10.42 13.32
CA PRO A 166 20.13 9.69 14.28
C PRO A 166 19.13 8.75 13.58
N ASP A 167 18.95 7.56 14.12
CA ASP A 167 18.06 6.53 13.58
C ASP A 167 16.63 7.05 13.33
N ARG A 168 16.13 7.92 14.24
CA ARG A 168 14.80 8.51 14.06
C ARG A 168 14.72 9.40 12.81
N GLU A 169 15.77 10.17 12.52
CA GLU A 169 15.82 11.01 11.31
C GLU A 169 15.99 10.16 10.05
N ARG A 170 16.81 9.12 10.12
CA ARG A 170 17.00 8.14 9.06
C ARG A 170 15.68 7.45 8.71
N PHE A 171 14.93 7.03 9.71
CA PHE A 171 13.61 6.43 9.55
C PHE A 171 12.61 7.41 8.90
N GLN A 172 12.61 8.68 9.31
CA GLN A 172 11.79 9.72 8.69
C GLN A 172 12.06 9.83 7.20
N LYS A 173 13.33 9.90 6.82
CA LYS A 173 13.73 9.98 5.40
C LYS A 173 13.38 8.73 4.61
N PHE A 174 13.44 7.57 5.22
CA PHE A 174 12.97 6.34 4.61
C PHE A 174 11.45 6.36 4.38
N ALA A 175 10.66 6.78 5.38
CA ALA A 175 9.21 6.87 5.27
C ALA A 175 8.77 7.84 4.16
N GLU A 176 9.40 9.01 4.05
CA GLU A 176 9.20 9.97 2.95
C GLU A 176 9.53 9.35 1.58
N SER A 177 10.59 8.55 1.51
CA SER A 177 11.00 7.88 0.28
C SER A 177 10.07 6.74 -0.11
N LEU A 178 9.46 6.07 0.88
CA LEU A 178 8.59 4.93 0.66
C LEU A 178 7.31 5.31 -0.07
N GLU A 179 6.78 6.50 0.16
CA GLU A 179 5.62 7.03 -0.58
C GLU A 179 5.83 7.02 -2.09
N MET A 180 7.07 7.31 -2.52
CA MET A 180 7.43 7.36 -3.94
C MET A 180 7.67 5.98 -4.53
N ALA A 181 7.66 4.93 -3.70
CA ALA A 181 7.91 3.55 -4.10
C ALA A 181 6.61 2.74 -4.35
N ILE A 182 5.46 3.39 -4.51
CA ILE A 182 4.20 2.71 -4.83
C ILE A 182 4.37 1.91 -6.13
N GLY A 183 4.03 0.62 -6.08
CA GLY A 183 4.25 -0.32 -7.19
C GLY A 183 5.60 -1.06 -7.15
N ASN A 184 6.52 -0.64 -6.29
CA ASN A 184 7.73 -1.40 -5.97
C ASN A 184 7.44 -2.44 -4.87
N PRO A 185 7.98 -3.66 -4.92
CA PRO A 185 7.83 -4.65 -3.85
C PRO A 185 8.21 -4.14 -2.46
N MET A 186 9.19 -3.25 -2.35
CA MET A 186 9.61 -2.67 -1.08
C MET A 186 8.45 -1.97 -0.35
N TYR A 187 7.60 -1.25 -1.11
CA TYR A 187 6.41 -0.61 -0.54
C TYR A 187 5.49 -1.63 0.14
N THR A 188 5.20 -2.73 -0.56
CA THR A 188 4.30 -3.77 -0.02
C THR A 188 4.94 -4.56 1.11
N TRP A 189 6.23 -4.88 1.02
CA TRP A 189 6.94 -5.64 2.05
C TRP A 189 7.01 -4.89 3.37
N CYS A 190 7.36 -3.61 3.36
CA CYS A 190 7.37 -2.79 4.58
C CYS A 190 6.00 -2.75 5.26
N HIS A 191 4.92 -2.56 4.48
CA HIS A 191 3.57 -2.54 5.03
C HIS A 191 3.10 -3.92 5.53
N LEU A 192 3.54 -5.02 4.88
CA LEU A 192 3.28 -6.38 5.39
C LEU A 192 3.97 -6.64 6.73
N GLU A 193 5.22 -6.20 6.87
CA GLU A 193 5.96 -6.30 8.13
C GLU A 193 5.27 -5.50 9.23
N LEU A 194 4.92 -4.24 8.97
CA LEU A 194 4.21 -3.39 9.93
C LEU A 194 2.87 -3.99 10.36
N LYS A 195 2.10 -4.52 9.42
CA LYS A 195 0.83 -5.17 9.72
C LYS A 195 1.02 -6.45 10.52
N LYS A 196 1.93 -7.31 10.08
CA LYS A 196 2.09 -8.66 10.65
C LYS A 196 2.68 -8.64 12.06
N TYR A 197 3.68 -7.78 12.29
CA TYR A 197 4.43 -7.80 13.54
C TYR A 197 4.01 -6.72 14.54
N PHE A 198 3.48 -5.60 14.04
CA PHE A 198 3.11 -4.45 14.88
C PHE A 198 1.60 -4.13 14.83
N GLY A 199 0.81 -4.85 14.00
CA GLY A 199 -0.64 -4.61 13.89
C GLY A 199 -1.00 -3.28 13.21
N TYR A 200 -0.07 -2.63 12.54
CA TYR A 200 -0.32 -1.36 11.86
C TYR A 200 -1.08 -1.58 10.56
N GLU A 201 -2.25 -0.99 10.45
CA GLU A 201 -3.10 -1.11 9.26
C GLU A 201 -3.12 0.16 8.38
N GLY A 202 -2.38 1.19 8.78
CA GLY A 202 -2.22 2.42 8.04
C GLY A 202 -1.20 2.33 6.89
N VAL A 203 -0.87 3.48 6.35
CA VAL A 203 0.17 3.65 5.32
C VAL A 203 1.33 4.41 5.94
N LEU A 204 2.54 3.87 5.82
CA LEU A 204 3.77 4.55 6.23
C LEU A 204 4.17 5.57 5.18
N ASN A 205 4.25 6.82 5.61
CA ASN A 205 4.69 7.96 4.82
C ASN A 205 5.33 9.02 5.72
N GLY A 206 5.72 10.17 5.17
CA GLY A 206 6.34 11.24 5.93
C GLY A 206 5.47 11.80 7.08
N GLU A 207 4.14 11.79 6.92
CA GLU A 207 3.19 12.28 7.93
C GLU A 207 2.95 11.27 9.06
N THR A 208 2.95 9.98 8.74
CA THR A 208 2.69 8.88 9.69
C THR A 208 3.96 8.30 10.32
N ALA A 209 5.13 8.75 9.91
CA ALA A 209 6.41 8.23 10.39
C ALA A 209 6.58 8.29 11.90
N GLU A 210 6.07 9.34 12.57
CA GLU A 210 6.13 9.48 14.03
C GLU A 210 5.25 8.43 14.73
N GLU A 211 4.05 8.24 14.25
CA GLU A 211 3.12 7.23 14.76
C GLU A 211 3.74 5.83 14.68
N VAL A 212 4.27 5.47 13.49
CA VAL A 212 4.88 4.16 13.27
C VAL A 212 6.16 3.99 14.08
N TRP A 213 6.99 5.03 14.20
CA TRP A 213 8.17 5.00 15.06
C TRP A 213 7.81 4.65 16.49
N ASN A 214 6.83 5.34 17.08
CA ASN A 214 6.39 5.11 18.44
C ASN A 214 5.71 3.74 18.63
N LEU A 215 5.09 3.20 17.59
CA LEU A 215 4.48 1.86 17.65
C LEU A 215 5.53 0.75 17.66
N CYS A 216 6.66 0.95 16.95
CA CYS A 216 7.66 -0.10 16.72
C CYS A 216 8.83 -0.10 17.73
N ASN A 217 8.89 0.88 18.65
CA ASN A 217 9.98 1.05 19.63
C ASN A 217 9.43 1.13 21.09
#